data_35c50251a187d5a25e03f6d61005fa8f
#
_entry.id   35c50251a187d5a25e03f6d61005fa8f
#
_cell.length_a   1.000
_cell.length_b   1.000
_cell.length_c   1.000
_cell.angle_alpha   90.00
_cell.angle_beta   90.00
_cell.angle_gamma   90.00
#
_symmetry.space_group_name_H-M   'P 1'
#
loop_
_entity.id
_entity.type
_entity.pdbx_description
1 polymer ?
#
loop_
_entity_poly.entity_id
_entity_poly.type
_entity_poly.pdbx_seq_one_letter_code
_entity_poly.pdbx_strand_id
1 'polypeptide(L)'
;EIGLGIPAEPLFRSSRMTKRERQVTDPQQILEILDKAKVMHLGLCENNEPYVVPMNYGYTMEEGKLVMYLHSAVRGKKLDMIQANPKVFFAIDCDRMPFEGEKPCQYGLVYSSVMGKGIARIVEDVEEKKRAMSVLMKTQTGKNFTFDERLVSIVAVIRIDVEEYTAKHRPLPEKMR
;
A
#
# COMPACT_ATOMS: atom_id res chain seq x y z
N GLU A 1 16.29 -15.23 -15.44
CA GLU A 1 15.82 -13.84 -15.27
C GLU A 1 14.32 -13.83 -15.44
N ILE A 2 13.58 -13.79 -14.34
CA ILE A 2 12.14 -13.59 -14.38
C ILE A 2 11.94 -12.09 -14.48
N GLY A 3 11.74 -11.60 -15.71
CA GLY A 3 11.36 -10.22 -15.95
C GLY A 3 10.05 -9.94 -15.22
N LEU A 4 10.11 -9.13 -14.18
CA LEU A 4 8.92 -8.57 -13.53
C LEU A 4 8.19 -7.71 -14.56
N GLY A 5 7.19 -8.29 -15.22
CA GLY A 5 6.38 -7.64 -16.24
C GLY A 5 5.49 -6.56 -15.66
N ILE A 6 6.09 -5.46 -15.19
CA ILE A 6 5.35 -4.26 -14.85
C ILE A 6 5.06 -3.54 -16.17
N PRO A 7 3.79 -3.23 -16.51
CA PRO A 7 3.48 -2.52 -17.74
C PRO A 7 4.27 -1.21 -17.83
N ALA A 8 4.84 -0.91 -18.98
CA ALA A 8 5.64 0.29 -19.23
C ALA A 8 4.81 1.59 -19.14
N GLU A 9 3.49 1.50 -19.13
CA GLU A 9 2.61 2.62 -18.90
C GLU A 9 2.00 2.54 -17.50
N PRO A 10 2.11 3.61 -16.69
CA PRO A 10 1.42 3.66 -15.41
C PRO A 10 -0.07 3.56 -15.67
N LEU A 11 -0.73 2.57 -15.06
CA LEU A 11 -2.17 2.33 -15.12
C LEU A 11 -3.02 3.56 -14.72
N PHE A 12 -2.36 4.67 -14.36
CA PHE A 12 -3.05 5.87 -13.92
C PHE A 12 -2.33 7.19 -14.26
N ARG A 13 -2.87 7.92 -15.21
CA ARG A 13 -2.67 9.37 -15.35
C ARG A 13 -3.69 10.10 -14.49
N SER A 14 -3.37 10.39 -13.23
CA SER A 14 -4.17 11.35 -12.48
C SER A 14 -4.03 12.73 -13.13
N SER A 15 -5.03 13.13 -13.89
CA SER A 15 -5.15 14.49 -14.44
C SER A 15 -5.18 15.57 -13.33
N ARG A 16 -5.31 15.17 -12.06
CA ARG A 16 -5.46 16.04 -10.89
C ARG A 16 -4.23 16.13 -9.98
N MET A 17 -3.11 15.49 -10.33
CA MET A 17 -1.89 15.63 -9.50
C MET A 17 -1.32 17.04 -9.63
N THR A 18 -1.29 17.78 -8.51
CA THR A 18 -0.86 19.20 -8.48
C THR A 18 0.66 19.40 -8.46
N LYS A 19 1.42 18.42 -7.98
CA LYS A 19 2.90 18.45 -7.89
C LYS A 19 3.49 17.36 -8.78
N ARG A 20 3.34 17.54 -10.10
CA ARG A 20 3.78 16.55 -11.11
C ARG A 20 5.29 16.29 -11.08
N GLU A 21 6.09 17.28 -10.71
CA GLU A 21 7.54 17.15 -10.56
C GLU A 21 7.97 16.16 -9.47
N ARG A 22 7.06 15.77 -8.61
CA ARG A 22 7.30 14.76 -7.55
C ARG A 22 6.78 13.39 -7.90
N GLN A 23 6.15 13.24 -9.06
CA GLN A 23 5.60 11.96 -9.47
C GLN A 23 6.72 10.95 -9.70
N VAL A 24 6.56 9.76 -9.12
CA VAL A 24 7.41 8.59 -9.39
C VAL A 24 6.65 7.71 -10.38
N THR A 25 7.29 7.45 -11.52
CA THR A 25 6.74 6.60 -12.58
C THR A 25 7.60 5.36 -12.82
N ASP A 26 8.82 5.34 -12.28
CA ASP A 26 9.69 4.18 -12.34
C ASP A 26 9.13 3.05 -11.45
N PRO A 27 8.79 1.90 -12.05
CA PRO A 27 8.25 0.77 -11.32
C PRO A 27 9.15 0.28 -10.19
N GLN A 28 10.47 0.29 -10.39
CA GLN A 28 11.41 -0.16 -9.38
C GLN A 28 11.39 0.74 -8.14
N GLN A 29 11.35 2.05 -8.33
CA GLN A 29 11.23 3.01 -7.21
C GLN A 29 9.90 2.86 -6.47
N ILE A 30 8.81 2.54 -7.16
CA ILE A 30 7.51 2.27 -6.54
C ILE A 30 7.58 1.03 -5.65
N LEU A 31 8.18 -0.06 -6.12
CA LEU A 31 8.39 -1.27 -5.33
C LEU A 31 9.27 -1.01 -4.10
N GLU A 32 10.33 -0.21 -4.24
CA GLU A 32 11.19 0.20 -3.11
C GLU A 32 10.40 0.94 -2.02
N ILE A 33 9.48 1.84 -2.40
CA ILE A 33 8.59 2.52 -1.45
C ILE A 33 7.70 1.50 -0.74
N LEU A 34 7.08 0.57 -1.48
CA LEU A 34 6.22 -0.46 -0.92
C LEU A 34 6.98 -1.41 0.02
N ASP A 35 8.22 -1.78 -0.29
CA ASP A 35 9.05 -2.61 0.57
C ASP A 35 9.47 -1.91 1.86
N LYS A 36 9.67 -0.59 1.80
CA LYS A 36 10.25 0.18 2.89
C LYS A 36 9.22 0.64 3.92
N ALA A 37 8.02 1.00 3.50
CA ALA A 37 7.05 1.72 4.32
C ALA A 37 6.41 0.90 5.45
N LYS A 38 6.18 -0.39 5.27
CA LYS A 38 5.65 -1.36 6.27
C LYS A 38 4.24 -1.14 6.79
N VAL A 39 3.73 0.08 6.79
CA VAL A 39 2.39 0.42 7.29
C VAL A 39 1.62 1.15 6.20
N MET A 40 0.36 0.75 5.99
CA MET A 40 -0.60 1.51 5.22
C MET A 40 -1.68 2.09 6.13
N HIS A 41 -2.19 3.23 5.73
CA HIS A 41 -3.42 3.81 6.29
C HIS A 41 -4.56 3.44 5.35
N LEU A 42 -5.38 2.47 5.78
CA LEU A 42 -6.52 1.98 5.02
C LEU A 42 -7.75 2.84 5.31
N GLY A 43 -8.27 3.49 4.28
CA GLY A 43 -9.49 4.28 4.32
C GLY A 43 -10.70 3.45 3.86
N LEU A 44 -11.73 3.43 4.68
CA LEU A 44 -13.02 2.78 4.50
C LEU A 44 -14.14 3.81 4.62
N CYS A 45 -15.29 3.52 4.05
CA CYS A 45 -16.47 4.38 4.18
C CYS A 45 -17.75 3.54 4.21
N GLU A 46 -18.59 3.74 5.20
CA GLU A 46 -19.91 3.13 5.31
C GLU A 46 -20.93 4.20 5.68
N ASN A 47 -22.07 4.28 4.99
CA ASN A 47 -23.11 5.28 5.23
C ASN A 47 -22.58 6.73 5.27
N ASN A 48 -21.65 7.08 4.38
CA ASN A 48 -20.94 8.37 4.35
C ASN A 48 -20.05 8.66 5.58
N GLU A 49 -19.85 7.70 6.47
CA GLU A 49 -18.95 7.81 7.61
C GLU A 49 -17.57 7.27 7.22
N PRO A 50 -16.54 8.12 7.15
CA PRO A 50 -15.18 7.68 6.85
C PRO A 50 -14.52 7.05 8.08
N TYR A 51 -13.69 6.03 7.81
CA TYR A 51 -12.90 5.35 8.83
C TYR A 51 -11.51 5.06 8.30
N VAL A 52 -10.47 5.42 9.05
CA VAL A 52 -9.08 5.17 8.66
C VAL A 52 -8.38 4.34 9.74
N VAL A 53 -7.69 3.29 9.33
CA VAL A 53 -6.97 2.41 10.24
C VAL A 53 -5.57 2.10 9.72
N PRO A 54 -4.51 2.23 10.55
CA PRO A 54 -3.17 1.79 10.20
C PRO A 54 -3.07 0.27 10.24
N MET A 55 -2.46 -0.33 9.21
CA MET A 55 -2.29 -1.77 9.10
C MET A 55 -0.94 -2.13 8.47
N ASN A 56 -0.32 -3.22 8.94
CA ASN A 56 0.75 -3.85 8.19
C ASN A 56 0.18 -4.49 6.93
N TYR A 57 0.98 -4.52 5.89
CA TYR A 57 0.57 -5.08 4.59
C TYR A 57 1.67 -5.92 3.95
N GLY A 58 1.25 -6.77 3.03
CA GLY A 58 2.10 -7.36 2.01
C GLY A 58 1.57 -7.00 0.64
N TYR A 59 2.41 -7.08 -0.39
CA TYR A 59 2.00 -6.84 -1.76
C TYR A 59 2.63 -7.83 -2.72
N THR A 60 1.98 -8.00 -3.86
CA THR A 60 2.48 -8.76 -4.99
C THR A 60 1.96 -8.17 -6.30
N MET A 61 2.61 -8.52 -7.39
CA MET A 61 2.13 -8.19 -8.74
C MET A 61 1.51 -9.44 -9.35
N GLU A 62 0.22 -9.40 -9.65
CA GLU A 62 -0.51 -10.49 -10.33
C GLU A 62 -0.94 -9.99 -11.72
N GLU A 63 -0.44 -10.61 -12.78
CA GLU A 63 -0.73 -10.21 -14.16
C GLU A 63 -0.53 -8.71 -14.43
N GLY A 64 0.52 -8.13 -13.84
CA GLY A 64 0.84 -6.71 -13.96
C GLY A 64 -0.01 -5.77 -13.09
N LYS A 65 -0.89 -6.30 -12.24
CA LYS A 65 -1.71 -5.53 -11.31
C LYS A 65 -1.19 -5.63 -9.89
N LEU A 66 -1.21 -4.52 -9.17
CA LEU A 66 -0.85 -4.50 -7.76
C LEU A 66 -1.96 -5.12 -6.92
N VAL A 67 -1.61 -6.12 -6.13
CA VAL A 67 -2.48 -6.75 -5.14
C VAL A 67 -1.87 -6.56 -3.76
N MET A 68 -2.70 -6.21 -2.78
CA MET A 68 -2.25 -6.02 -1.41
C MET A 68 -3.00 -6.97 -0.47
N TYR A 69 -2.27 -7.47 0.53
CA TYR A 69 -2.80 -8.35 1.56
C TYR A 69 -2.61 -7.74 2.94
N LEU A 70 -3.65 -7.82 3.75
CA LEU A 70 -3.70 -7.38 5.13
C LEU A 70 -4.21 -8.52 6.00
N HIS A 71 -3.93 -8.47 7.29
CA HIS A 71 -4.51 -9.40 8.24
C HIS A 71 -5.09 -8.66 9.44
N SER A 72 -6.06 -9.28 10.09
CA SER A 72 -6.68 -8.75 11.30
C SER A 72 -7.24 -9.87 12.17
N ALA A 73 -7.77 -9.52 13.34
CA ALA A 73 -8.65 -10.44 14.07
C ALA A 73 -9.84 -10.86 13.20
N VAL A 74 -10.39 -12.03 13.46
CA VAL A 74 -11.51 -12.64 12.69
C VAL A 74 -12.84 -11.88 12.78
N ARG A 75 -12.92 -10.86 13.64
CA ARG A 75 -14.08 -9.97 13.83
C ARG A 75 -13.62 -8.54 14.05
N GLY A 76 -14.45 -7.59 13.67
CA GLY A 76 -14.23 -6.18 13.96
C GLY A 76 -14.76 -5.23 12.88
N LYS A 77 -14.92 -3.97 13.27
CA LYS A 77 -15.55 -2.90 12.47
C LYS A 77 -15.05 -2.84 11.03
N LYS A 78 -13.74 -2.97 10.81
CA LYS A 78 -13.17 -2.91 9.44
C LYS A 78 -13.66 -4.02 8.53
N LEU A 79 -13.88 -5.24 9.06
CA LEU A 79 -14.39 -6.37 8.28
C LEU A 79 -15.86 -6.15 7.93
N ASP A 80 -16.66 -5.67 8.88
CA ASP A 80 -18.08 -5.35 8.67
C ASP A 80 -18.21 -4.25 7.60
N MET A 81 -17.38 -3.21 7.68
CA MET A 81 -17.37 -2.11 6.71
C MET A 81 -16.96 -2.58 5.30
N ILE A 82 -15.97 -3.48 5.18
CA ILE A 82 -15.56 -4.03 3.87
C ILE A 82 -16.69 -4.87 3.27
N GLN A 83 -17.41 -5.64 4.07
CA GLN A 83 -18.57 -6.40 3.60
C GLN A 83 -19.71 -5.50 3.13
N ALA A 84 -19.96 -4.40 3.82
CA ALA A 84 -20.99 -3.43 3.46
C ALA A 84 -20.59 -2.57 2.24
N ASN A 85 -19.33 -2.15 2.16
CA ASN A 85 -18.78 -1.37 1.07
C ASN A 85 -17.33 -1.77 0.78
N PRO A 86 -17.07 -2.52 -0.29
CA PRO A 86 -15.73 -3.03 -0.60
C PRO A 86 -14.78 -1.98 -1.20
N LYS A 87 -15.25 -0.78 -1.52
CA LYS A 87 -14.41 0.28 -2.07
C LYS A 87 -13.52 0.85 -0.99
N VAL A 88 -12.21 0.84 -1.24
CA VAL A 88 -11.20 1.31 -0.29
C VAL A 88 -10.26 2.31 -0.94
N PHE A 89 -9.67 3.14 -0.10
CA PHE A 89 -8.55 3.99 -0.46
C PHE A 89 -7.41 3.76 0.52
N PHE A 90 -6.15 3.81 0.07
CA PHE A 90 -5.02 3.65 0.95
C PHE A 90 -3.95 4.70 0.73
N ALA A 91 -3.19 4.98 1.78
CA ALA A 91 -2.00 5.81 1.76
C ALA A 91 -0.86 5.09 2.49
N ILE A 92 0.32 5.11 1.87
CA ILE A 92 1.56 4.54 2.38
C ILE A 92 2.62 5.61 2.26
N ASP A 93 3.44 5.80 3.30
CA ASP A 93 4.54 6.75 3.25
C ASP A 93 5.77 6.28 4.02
N CYS A 94 6.93 6.72 3.57
CA CYS A 94 8.23 6.45 4.19
C CYS A 94 9.22 7.60 3.93
N ASP A 95 10.47 7.44 4.38
CA ASP A 95 11.57 8.39 4.17
C ASP A 95 11.30 9.79 4.74
N ARG A 96 10.51 9.87 5.78
CA ARG A 96 10.13 11.15 6.39
C ARG A 96 11.31 11.80 7.10
N MET A 97 11.82 12.88 6.53
CA MET A 97 12.93 13.65 7.09
C MET A 97 12.60 15.15 7.02
N PRO A 98 12.34 15.80 8.17
CA PRO A 98 12.17 17.25 8.22
C PRO A 98 13.44 17.96 7.76
N PHE A 99 13.29 19.10 7.09
CA PHE A 99 14.37 19.99 6.77
C PHE A 99 13.99 21.45 7.07
N GLU A 100 14.99 22.23 7.42
CA GLU A 100 14.84 23.63 7.79
C GLU A 100 15.23 24.55 6.62
N GLY A 101 14.77 25.80 6.64
CA GLY A 101 15.11 26.82 5.69
C GLY A 101 15.32 28.17 6.39
N GLU A 102 15.78 29.17 5.67
CA GLU A 102 15.99 30.53 6.20
C GLU A 102 14.67 31.23 6.56
N LYS A 103 13.59 30.90 5.84
CA LYS A 103 12.25 31.47 6.02
C LYS A 103 11.23 30.37 6.31
N PRO A 104 10.15 30.64 7.04
CA PRO A 104 9.14 29.62 7.38
C PRO A 104 8.59 28.84 6.18
N CYS A 105 8.41 29.48 5.03
CA CYS A 105 7.92 28.85 3.81
C CYS A 105 8.93 27.88 3.15
N GLN A 106 10.18 27.86 3.60
CA GLN A 106 11.23 26.98 3.11
C GLN A 106 11.40 25.71 3.96
N TYR A 107 10.76 25.66 5.12
CA TYR A 107 10.69 24.42 5.92
C TYR A 107 9.87 23.36 5.21
N GLY A 108 10.21 22.11 5.42
CA GLY A 108 9.46 21.04 4.78
C GLY A 108 9.84 19.65 5.23
N LEU A 109 9.34 18.67 4.49
CA LEU A 109 9.56 17.26 4.76
C LEU A 109 10.00 16.59 3.46
N VAL A 110 11.10 15.85 3.50
CA VAL A 110 11.42 14.80 2.51
C VAL A 110 10.45 13.65 2.77
N TYR A 111 9.91 13.05 1.73
CA TYR A 111 9.06 11.86 1.86
C TYR A 111 8.96 11.10 0.54
N SER A 112 8.60 9.84 0.66
CA SER A 112 8.11 8.99 -0.43
C SER A 112 6.74 8.47 -0.06
N SER A 113 5.83 8.38 -1.02
CA SER A 113 4.47 7.88 -0.77
C SER A 113 3.88 7.16 -1.96
N VAL A 114 2.99 6.20 -1.65
CA VAL A 114 2.08 5.57 -2.62
C VAL A 114 0.66 5.71 -2.09
N MET A 115 -0.24 6.16 -2.94
CA MET A 115 -1.66 6.27 -2.62
C MET A 115 -2.46 5.60 -3.72
N GLY A 116 -3.54 4.93 -3.37
CA GLY A 116 -4.35 4.24 -4.35
C GLY A 116 -5.73 3.86 -3.87
N LYS A 117 -6.55 3.41 -4.80
CA LYS A 117 -7.88 2.86 -4.53
C LYS A 117 -8.03 1.47 -5.11
N GLY A 118 -8.94 0.72 -4.56
CA GLY A 118 -9.23 -0.63 -5.04
C GLY A 118 -10.46 -1.22 -4.40
N ILE A 119 -10.65 -2.50 -4.68
CA ILE A 119 -11.74 -3.30 -4.14
C ILE A 119 -11.15 -4.29 -3.12
N ALA A 120 -11.65 -4.20 -1.90
CA ALA A 120 -11.27 -5.11 -0.83
C ALA A 120 -12.25 -6.29 -0.71
N ARG A 121 -11.73 -7.45 -0.36
CA ARG A 121 -12.54 -8.61 0.01
C ARG A 121 -11.88 -9.38 1.14
N ILE A 122 -12.69 -10.10 1.91
CA ILE A 122 -12.21 -11.05 2.90
C ILE A 122 -11.90 -12.36 2.16
N VAL A 123 -10.69 -12.90 2.38
CA VAL A 123 -10.24 -14.14 1.77
C VAL A 123 -10.80 -15.30 2.56
N GLU A 124 -11.58 -16.16 1.91
CA GLU A 124 -12.17 -17.37 2.52
C GLU A 124 -11.34 -18.62 2.21
N ASP A 125 -10.79 -18.73 1.01
CA ASP A 125 -10.00 -19.88 0.57
C ASP A 125 -8.71 -20.02 1.40
N VAL A 126 -8.53 -21.21 1.98
CA VAL A 126 -7.41 -21.53 2.88
C VAL A 126 -6.06 -21.42 2.16
N GLU A 127 -5.97 -21.87 0.92
CA GLU A 127 -4.71 -21.82 0.16
C GLU A 127 -4.36 -20.39 -0.22
N GLU A 128 -5.35 -19.56 -0.55
CA GLU A 128 -5.14 -18.14 -0.75
C GLU A 128 -4.71 -17.43 0.54
N LYS A 129 -5.32 -17.76 1.69
CA LYS A 129 -4.89 -17.23 3.01
C LYS A 129 -3.43 -17.56 3.33
N LYS A 130 -2.99 -18.79 3.07
CA LYS A 130 -1.60 -19.22 3.27
C LYS A 130 -0.64 -18.39 2.39
N ARG A 131 -0.95 -18.26 1.11
CA ARG A 131 -0.15 -17.43 0.17
C ARG A 131 -0.11 -15.96 0.61
N ALA A 132 -1.25 -15.39 0.97
CA ALA A 132 -1.39 -14.02 1.42
C ALA A 132 -0.52 -13.72 2.65
N MET A 133 -0.54 -14.61 3.65
CA MET A 133 0.28 -14.47 4.84
C MET A 133 1.77 -14.62 4.55
N SER A 134 2.16 -15.49 3.62
CA SER A 134 3.55 -15.60 3.16
C SER A 134 4.00 -14.33 2.46
N VAL A 135 3.18 -13.75 1.59
CA VAL A 135 3.44 -12.47 0.91
C VAL A 135 3.57 -11.34 1.93
N LEU A 136 2.67 -11.25 2.90
CA LEU A 136 2.71 -10.25 3.96
C LEU A 136 4.02 -10.35 4.76
N MET A 137 4.38 -11.52 5.21
CA MET A 137 5.62 -11.72 5.97
C MET A 137 6.86 -11.43 5.14
N LYS A 138 6.86 -11.78 3.85
CA LYS A 138 7.96 -11.43 2.94
C LYS A 138 8.15 -9.92 2.84
N THR A 139 7.07 -9.17 2.64
CA THR A 139 7.11 -7.70 2.58
C THR A 139 7.58 -7.12 3.92
N GLN A 140 7.07 -7.63 5.04
CA GLN A 140 7.37 -7.08 6.36
C GLN A 140 8.81 -7.38 6.83
N THR A 141 9.34 -8.54 6.53
CA THR A 141 10.60 -9.05 7.13
C THR A 141 11.71 -9.34 6.12
N GLY A 142 11.41 -9.40 4.83
CA GLY A 142 12.32 -9.87 3.80
C GLY A 142 12.54 -11.40 3.79
N LYS A 143 11.97 -12.13 4.76
CA LYS A 143 12.14 -13.58 4.92
C LYS A 143 10.96 -14.34 4.34
N ASN A 144 11.20 -15.57 3.91
CA ASN A 144 10.16 -16.49 3.46
C ASN A 144 9.60 -17.29 4.64
N PHE A 145 8.28 -17.39 4.70
CA PHE A 145 7.56 -18.20 5.68
C PHE A 145 6.52 -19.05 4.97
N THR A 146 6.25 -20.23 5.52
CA THR A 146 5.15 -21.10 5.12
C THR A 146 4.12 -21.15 6.22
N PHE A 147 2.87 -21.22 5.85
CA PHE A 147 1.74 -21.27 6.77
C PHE A 147 0.94 -22.55 6.58
N ASP A 148 0.57 -23.18 7.67
CA ASP A 148 -0.41 -24.27 7.68
C ASP A 148 -1.83 -23.72 7.89
N GLU A 149 -2.83 -24.58 7.73
CA GLU A 149 -4.23 -24.22 7.90
C GLU A 149 -4.54 -23.70 9.30
N ARG A 150 -3.94 -24.28 10.33
CA ARG A 150 -4.15 -23.89 11.74
C ARG A 150 -3.69 -22.44 11.97
N LEU A 151 -2.54 -22.07 11.44
CA LEU A 151 -1.99 -20.71 11.60
C LEU A 151 -2.86 -19.66 10.91
N VAL A 152 -3.45 -19.97 9.77
CA VAL A 152 -4.29 -18.99 9.04
C VAL A 152 -5.76 -19.00 9.51
N SER A 153 -6.19 -20.03 10.25
CA SER A 153 -7.57 -20.11 10.76
C SER A 153 -7.88 -19.07 11.85
N ILE A 154 -6.85 -18.58 12.55
CA ILE A 154 -7.00 -17.63 13.67
C ILE A 154 -6.99 -16.16 13.25
N VAL A 155 -6.81 -15.87 11.97
CA VAL A 155 -6.80 -14.52 11.42
C VAL A 155 -7.79 -14.37 10.27
N ALA A 156 -8.32 -13.17 10.10
CA ALA A 156 -8.95 -12.75 8.86
C ALA A 156 -7.87 -12.17 7.93
N VAL A 157 -7.95 -12.55 6.66
CA VAL A 157 -7.10 -12.00 5.61
C VAL A 157 -7.95 -11.14 4.69
N ILE A 158 -7.48 -9.95 4.40
CA ILE A 158 -8.11 -9.01 3.47
C ILE A 158 -7.22 -8.92 2.24
N ARG A 159 -7.80 -9.09 1.06
CA ARG A 159 -7.18 -8.83 -0.23
C ARG A 159 -7.72 -7.51 -0.79
N ILE A 160 -6.85 -6.68 -1.32
CA ILE A 160 -7.20 -5.47 -2.06
C ILE A 160 -6.69 -5.64 -3.49
N ASP A 161 -7.60 -5.71 -4.44
CA ASP A 161 -7.30 -5.60 -5.86
C ASP A 161 -7.20 -4.12 -6.21
N VAL A 162 -5.98 -3.63 -6.42
CA VAL A 162 -5.72 -2.20 -6.66
C VAL A 162 -6.11 -1.83 -8.08
N GLU A 163 -7.01 -0.87 -8.21
CA GLU A 163 -7.48 -0.37 -9.52
C GLU A 163 -6.60 0.76 -10.04
N GLU A 164 -6.18 1.64 -9.13
CA GLU A 164 -5.40 2.83 -9.46
C GLU A 164 -4.48 3.19 -8.30
N TYR A 165 -3.26 3.61 -8.60
CA TYR A 165 -2.35 4.15 -7.60
C TYR A 165 -1.43 5.22 -8.20
N THR A 166 -0.91 6.10 -7.36
CA THR A 166 0.09 7.11 -7.67
C THR A 166 1.20 7.08 -6.67
N ALA A 167 2.41 7.37 -7.10
CA ALA A 167 3.57 7.48 -6.22
C ALA A 167 4.21 8.86 -6.32
N LYS A 168 4.74 9.36 -5.21
CA LYS A 168 5.44 10.63 -5.10
C LYS A 168 6.72 10.49 -4.30
N HIS A 169 7.71 11.26 -4.69
CA HIS A 169 8.91 11.49 -3.90
C HIS A 169 9.23 12.98 -3.85
N ARG A 170 9.45 13.52 -2.67
CA ARG A 170 9.98 14.85 -2.45
C ARG A 170 11.42 14.73 -1.94
N PRO A 171 12.42 15.06 -2.78
CA PRO A 171 13.82 15.03 -2.35
C PRO A 171 14.16 16.23 -1.46
N LEU A 172 15.32 16.17 -0.82
CA LEU A 172 15.93 17.34 -0.19
C LEU A 172 16.18 18.41 -1.25
N PRO A 173 15.85 19.70 -0.99
CA PRO A 173 16.13 20.77 -1.92
C PRO A 173 17.62 20.85 -2.29
N GLU A 174 17.94 21.16 -3.56
CA GLU A 174 19.32 21.20 -4.06
C GLU A 174 20.24 22.11 -3.24
N LYS A 175 19.72 23.23 -2.75
CA LYS A 175 20.46 24.18 -1.90
C LYS A 175 20.84 23.64 -0.51
N MET A 176 20.33 22.46 -0.15
CA MET A 176 20.53 21.80 1.15
C MET A 176 21.23 20.43 1.02
N ARG A 177 21.68 20.07 -0.18
CA ARG A 177 22.44 18.85 -0.50
C ARG A 177 23.92 18.99 -0.24
#